data_d7d58e4a609b2380558877a07cb5bfc7
#
_entry.id   d7d58e4a609b2380558877a07cb5bfc7
#
_cell.length_a   1.000
_cell.length_b   1.000
_cell.length_c   1.000
_cell.angle_alpha   90.00
_cell.angle_beta   90.00
_cell.angle_gamma   90.00
#
_symmetry.space_group_name_H-M   'P 1'
#
loop_
_entity.id
_entity.type
_entity.pdbx_description
1 polymer ?
#
loop_
_entity_poly.entity_id
_entity_poly.type
_entity_poly.pdbx_seq_one_letter_code
_entity_poly.pdbx_strand_id
1 'polypeptide(L)'
;YTEYDVGEIIEEDGALYTPFYEVVNVHANQAGAVQSDETAKKVGFQGGVVRGTAHVQQLPRVLLAGFGQRWFEVGGFAAMFIKPTLHGDRVRIGLQAPEEGGADEQVQLWVEREDGLHLVNGTAQLGDPKGASLARQMVLNTHGADDCRILAGREVGMVTDRVEGRL
;
A
#
# COMPACT_ATOMS: atom_id res chain seq x y z
N TYR A 1 21.26 -11.78 -11.57
CA TYR A 1 20.30 -10.75 -11.09
C TYR A 1 20.99 -9.40 -11.18
N THR A 2 20.39 -8.44 -11.86
CA THR A 2 20.87 -7.05 -11.87
C THR A 2 20.58 -6.47 -10.50
N GLU A 3 21.57 -5.88 -9.85
CA GLU A 3 21.37 -5.17 -8.58
C GLU A 3 20.34 -4.05 -8.78
N TYR A 4 19.33 -4.02 -7.93
CA TYR A 4 18.29 -2.97 -8.01
C TYR A 4 18.87 -1.68 -7.42
N ASP A 5 18.88 -0.62 -8.21
CA ASP A 5 19.27 0.71 -7.72
C ASP A 5 18.16 1.30 -6.85
N VAL A 6 18.43 1.38 -5.56
CA VAL A 6 17.49 1.96 -4.57
C VAL A 6 17.43 3.49 -4.65
N GLY A 7 18.39 4.11 -5.34
CA GLY A 7 18.54 5.57 -5.39
C GLY A 7 18.94 6.15 -4.03
N GLU A 8 18.71 7.44 -3.85
CA GLU A 8 18.99 8.12 -2.58
C GLU A 8 18.08 7.60 -1.47
N ILE A 9 18.67 7.28 -0.31
CA ILE A 9 17.98 6.95 0.93
C ILE A 9 18.49 7.88 2.03
N ILE A 10 17.57 8.43 2.79
CA ILE A 10 17.84 9.33 3.93
C ILE A 10 17.66 8.51 5.21
N GLU A 11 18.67 8.50 6.06
CA GLU A 11 18.60 7.89 7.38
C GLU A 11 18.37 8.97 8.43
N GLU A 12 17.24 8.88 9.15
CA GLU A 12 16.82 9.87 10.13
C GLU A 12 16.06 9.17 11.27
N ASP A 13 16.45 9.46 12.52
CA ASP A 13 15.78 8.98 13.75
C ASP A 13 15.51 7.46 13.79
N GLY A 14 16.44 6.65 13.28
CA GLY A 14 16.33 5.20 13.26
C GLY A 14 15.37 4.67 12.19
N ALA A 15 15.08 5.46 11.18
CA ALA A 15 14.29 5.07 10.02
C ALA A 15 14.99 5.42 8.70
N LEU A 16 14.63 4.69 7.66
CA LEU A 16 15.08 4.86 6.30
C LEU A 16 13.97 5.52 5.48
N TYR A 17 14.28 6.60 4.76
CA TYR A 17 13.31 7.34 3.97
C TYR A 17 13.73 7.47 2.52
N THR A 18 12.76 7.46 1.61
CA THR A 18 12.97 8.06 0.29
C THR A 18 13.03 9.58 0.44
N PRO A 19 13.71 10.32 -0.47
CA PRO A 19 13.43 11.75 -0.62
C PRO A 19 11.94 11.98 -0.87
N PHE A 20 11.45 13.19 -0.51
CA PHE A 20 10.09 13.58 -0.88
C PHE A 20 9.95 13.65 -2.40
N TYR A 21 8.86 13.09 -2.92
CA TYR A 21 8.52 13.13 -4.34
C TYR A 21 7.06 13.56 -4.52
N GLU A 22 6.79 14.18 -5.65
CA GLU A 22 5.43 14.56 -6.02
C GLU A 22 4.70 13.37 -6.64
N VAL A 23 3.48 13.11 -6.16
CA VAL A 23 2.66 12.02 -6.68
C VAL A 23 1.83 12.49 -7.85
N VAL A 24 1.94 11.79 -8.97
CA VAL A 24 1.22 12.10 -10.20
C VAL A 24 0.04 11.15 -10.38
N ASN A 25 -1.16 11.70 -10.55
CA ASN A 25 -2.35 10.92 -10.88
C ASN A 25 -2.42 10.64 -12.38
N VAL A 26 -1.79 9.58 -12.84
CA VAL A 26 -1.77 9.18 -14.26
C VAL A 26 -3.14 8.70 -14.78
N HIS A 27 -4.13 8.54 -13.91
CA HIS A 27 -5.48 8.08 -14.23
C HIS A 27 -6.55 9.17 -14.08
N ALA A 28 -6.16 10.43 -13.99
CA ALA A 28 -7.08 11.56 -13.77
C ALA A 28 -8.20 11.67 -14.83
N ASN A 29 -7.94 11.18 -16.04
CA ASN A 29 -8.90 11.23 -17.16
C ASN A 29 -9.81 10.01 -17.24
N GLN A 30 -9.74 9.07 -16.27
CA GLN A 30 -10.57 7.87 -16.27
C GLN A 30 -12.00 8.22 -15.83
N ALA A 31 -12.89 8.40 -16.79
CA ALA A 31 -14.29 8.74 -16.52
C ALA A 31 -14.96 7.66 -15.64
N GLY A 32 -15.78 8.12 -14.68
CA GLY A 32 -16.52 7.24 -13.77
C GLY A 32 -15.71 6.63 -12.62
N ALA A 33 -14.40 6.83 -12.60
CA ALA A 33 -13.53 6.34 -11.54
C ALA A 33 -13.15 7.45 -10.55
N VAL A 34 -12.92 7.09 -9.27
CA VAL A 34 -12.51 8.06 -8.22
C VAL A 34 -11.15 8.72 -8.51
N GLN A 35 -10.43 8.27 -9.52
CA GLN A 35 -9.22 8.91 -10.03
C GLN A 35 -9.52 10.20 -10.78
N SER A 36 -10.73 10.37 -11.35
CA SER A 36 -11.11 11.65 -11.95
C SER A 36 -11.64 12.61 -10.90
N ASP A 37 -11.29 13.88 -11.02
CA ASP A 37 -11.74 14.95 -10.11
C ASP A 37 -13.25 15.02 -10.01
N GLU A 38 -13.94 14.90 -11.14
CA GLU A 38 -15.40 14.96 -11.19
C GLU A 38 -16.05 13.88 -10.33
N THR A 39 -15.61 12.60 -10.51
CA THR A 39 -16.16 11.47 -9.74
C THR A 39 -15.75 11.53 -8.29
N ALA A 40 -14.49 11.87 -8.00
CA ALA A 40 -13.97 12.01 -6.64
C ALA A 40 -14.78 13.02 -5.82
N LYS A 41 -15.05 14.19 -6.39
CA LYS A 41 -15.86 15.25 -5.73
C LYS A 41 -17.30 14.81 -5.46
N LYS A 42 -17.91 14.03 -6.37
CA LYS A 42 -19.26 13.48 -6.16
C LYS A 42 -19.35 12.52 -4.96
N VAL A 43 -18.25 11.84 -4.62
CA VAL A 43 -18.19 10.91 -3.48
C VAL A 43 -17.49 11.51 -2.24
N GLY A 44 -17.24 12.84 -2.24
CA GLY A 44 -16.76 13.58 -1.07
C GLY A 44 -15.25 13.75 -0.95
N PHE A 45 -14.46 13.38 -1.96
CA PHE A 45 -13.02 13.70 -1.99
C PHE A 45 -12.77 15.12 -2.53
N GLN A 46 -11.64 15.72 -2.16
CA GLN A 46 -11.25 17.04 -2.61
C GLN A 46 -10.78 17.08 -4.08
N GLY A 47 -10.32 15.94 -4.60
CA GLY A 47 -9.80 15.75 -5.94
C GLY A 47 -9.62 14.28 -6.28
N GLY A 48 -9.20 14.00 -7.51
CA GLY A 48 -8.97 12.65 -8.01
C GLY A 48 -7.93 11.88 -7.19
N VAL A 49 -8.35 10.73 -6.68
CA VAL A 49 -7.52 9.91 -5.80
C VAL A 49 -6.47 9.16 -6.60
N VAL A 50 -5.22 9.25 -6.20
CA VAL A 50 -4.13 8.48 -6.78
C VAL A 50 -4.25 7.02 -6.36
N ARG A 51 -4.03 6.09 -7.29
CA ARG A 51 -4.09 4.65 -6.98
C ARG A 51 -2.99 4.27 -5.99
N GLY A 52 -3.32 3.44 -5.02
CA GLY A 52 -2.37 2.93 -4.03
C GLY A 52 -1.15 2.22 -4.62
N THR A 53 -1.28 1.65 -5.83
CA THR A 53 -0.17 1.05 -6.57
C THR A 53 0.97 2.03 -6.86
N ALA A 54 0.71 3.34 -6.93
CA ALA A 54 1.75 4.36 -7.08
C ALA A 54 2.74 4.34 -5.90
N HIS A 55 2.24 4.11 -4.68
CA HIS A 55 3.09 3.96 -3.50
C HIS A 55 3.79 2.60 -3.50
N VAL A 56 3.05 1.51 -3.81
CA VAL A 56 3.61 0.15 -3.83
C VAL A 56 4.81 0.04 -4.76
N GLN A 57 4.81 0.73 -5.91
CA GLN A 57 5.92 0.76 -6.85
C GLN A 57 7.21 1.39 -6.27
N GLN A 58 7.09 2.24 -5.25
CA GLN A 58 8.23 2.91 -4.62
C GLN A 58 8.75 2.17 -3.37
N LEU A 59 7.96 1.22 -2.81
CA LEU A 59 8.35 0.46 -1.62
C LEU A 59 9.69 -0.27 -1.75
N PRO A 60 10.03 -0.90 -2.90
CA PRO A 60 11.30 -1.62 -3.03
C PRO A 60 12.53 -0.79 -2.67
N ARG A 61 12.50 0.53 -2.81
CA ARG A 61 13.62 1.41 -2.47
C ARG A 61 14.02 1.29 -1.00
N VAL A 62 13.07 1.50 -0.08
CA VAL A 62 13.34 1.40 1.37
C VAL A 62 13.45 -0.05 1.83
N LEU A 63 12.71 -0.98 1.22
CA LEU A 63 12.75 -2.40 1.58
C LEU A 63 14.10 -3.03 1.26
N LEU A 64 14.67 -2.71 0.10
CA LEU A 64 16.01 -3.20 -0.27
C LEU A 64 17.11 -2.47 0.48
N ALA A 65 16.93 -1.19 0.80
CA ALA A 65 17.87 -0.47 1.66
C ALA A 65 17.94 -1.09 3.06
N GLY A 66 16.80 -1.48 3.64
CA GLY A 66 16.73 -2.07 4.97
C GLY A 66 17.07 -3.57 5.02
N PHE A 67 16.57 -4.35 4.08
CA PHE A 67 16.67 -5.82 4.12
C PHE A 67 17.60 -6.42 3.05
N GLY A 68 18.11 -5.62 2.13
CA GLY A 68 18.94 -6.09 1.02
C GLY A 68 18.16 -6.91 -0.01
N GLN A 69 18.90 -7.47 -0.98
CA GLN A 69 18.33 -8.25 -2.09
C GLN A 69 17.55 -9.49 -1.63
N ARG A 70 17.87 -10.03 -0.45
CA ARG A 70 17.16 -11.17 0.14
C ARG A 70 15.67 -10.90 0.35
N TRP A 71 15.26 -9.63 0.43
CA TRP A 71 13.85 -9.28 0.54
C TRP A 71 13.01 -9.80 -0.63
N PHE A 72 13.55 -9.87 -1.85
CA PHE A 72 12.83 -10.44 -3.00
C PHE A 72 12.57 -11.94 -2.88
N GLU A 73 13.34 -12.65 -2.06
CA GLU A 73 13.22 -14.11 -1.91
C GLU A 73 12.24 -14.49 -0.80
N VAL A 74 12.34 -13.82 0.34
CA VAL A 74 11.63 -14.18 1.56
C VAL A 74 10.98 -12.98 2.27
N GLY A 75 10.95 -11.82 1.63
CA GLY A 75 10.35 -10.63 2.19
C GLY A 75 8.83 -10.61 2.02
N GLY A 76 8.19 -9.81 2.84
CA GLY A 76 6.76 -9.54 2.78
C GLY A 76 6.42 -8.17 3.33
N PHE A 77 5.27 -7.65 2.95
CA PHE A 77 4.74 -6.44 3.57
C PHE A 77 3.21 -6.51 3.66
N ALA A 78 2.66 -5.74 4.58
CA ALA A 78 1.24 -5.48 4.70
C ALA A 78 1.05 -3.98 4.83
N ALA A 79 0.14 -3.40 4.05
CA ALA A 79 -0.11 -1.96 4.04
C ALA A 79 -1.60 -1.65 4.03
N MET A 80 -1.98 -0.64 4.82
CA MET A 80 -3.33 -0.10 4.88
C MET A 80 -3.33 1.35 4.41
N PHE A 81 -4.13 1.64 3.42
CA PHE A 81 -4.36 3.01 2.92
C PHE A 81 -5.39 3.68 3.82
N ILE A 82 -4.96 4.63 4.67
CA ILE A 82 -5.80 5.26 5.69
C ILE A 82 -6.31 6.64 5.27
N LYS A 83 -5.63 7.28 4.34
CA LYS A 83 -6.03 8.57 3.76
C LYS A 83 -5.81 8.56 2.25
N PRO A 84 -6.65 9.25 1.48
CA PRO A 84 -6.43 9.40 0.04
C PRO A 84 -5.18 10.23 -0.23
N THR A 85 -4.43 9.82 -1.24
CA THR A 85 -3.37 10.63 -1.84
C THR A 85 -3.95 11.32 -3.06
N LEU A 86 -3.67 12.61 -3.22
CA LEU A 86 -4.14 13.41 -4.35
C LEU A 86 -2.98 13.75 -5.29
N HIS A 87 -3.33 14.15 -6.52
CA HIS A 87 -2.34 14.64 -7.47
C HIS A 87 -1.63 15.87 -6.90
N GLY A 88 -0.30 15.91 -6.98
CA GLY A 88 0.53 17.00 -6.47
C GLY A 88 0.90 16.87 -4.99
N ASP A 89 0.35 15.89 -4.25
CA ASP A 89 0.82 15.62 -2.89
C ASP A 89 2.31 15.28 -2.91
N ARG A 90 3.08 15.91 -2.03
CA ARG A 90 4.48 15.57 -1.80
C ARG A 90 4.59 14.58 -0.64
N VAL A 91 5.11 13.40 -0.96
CA VAL A 91 5.17 12.28 -0.01
C VAL A 91 6.56 11.65 0.04
N ARG A 92 6.86 10.98 1.13
CA ARG A 92 8.01 10.08 1.26
C ARG A 92 7.57 8.74 1.85
N ILE A 93 8.35 7.71 1.59
CA ILE A 93 8.16 6.40 2.20
C ILE A 93 9.16 6.26 3.33
N GLY A 94 8.69 5.81 4.49
CA GLY A 94 9.49 5.52 5.66
C GLY A 94 9.46 4.03 5.99
N LEU A 95 10.59 3.51 6.42
CA LEU A 95 10.77 2.17 6.97
C LEU A 95 11.56 2.29 8.26
N GLN A 96 11.05 1.79 9.37
CA GLN A 96 11.86 1.63 10.57
C GLN A 96 13.09 0.79 10.21
N ALA A 97 14.29 1.31 10.52
CA ALA A 97 15.53 0.60 10.21
C ALA A 97 15.53 -0.77 10.91
N PRO A 98 15.65 -1.88 10.17
CA PRO A 98 15.79 -3.20 10.80
C PRO A 98 17.12 -3.31 11.55
N GLU A 99 17.17 -4.18 12.56
CA GLU A 99 18.41 -4.51 13.23
C GLU A 99 19.40 -5.19 12.26
N GLU A 100 20.67 -5.18 12.60
CA GLU A 100 21.71 -5.75 11.75
C GLU A 100 21.42 -7.25 11.48
N GLY A 101 21.29 -7.58 10.20
CA GLY A 101 20.95 -8.92 9.75
C GLY A 101 19.46 -9.17 9.52
N GLY A 102 18.55 -8.39 10.09
CA GLY A 102 17.10 -8.31 9.81
C GLY A 102 16.32 -9.64 9.60
N ALA A 103 16.92 -10.80 9.93
CA ALA A 103 16.32 -12.09 9.71
C ALA A 103 15.17 -12.32 10.71
N ASP A 104 14.02 -12.76 10.21
CA ASP A 104 12.80 -13.01 10.99
C ASP A 104 12.32 -11.77 11.79
N GLU A 105 12.62 -10.58 11.27
CA GLU A 105 12.23 -9.31 11.86
C GLU A 105 11.03 -8.71 11.11
N GLN A 106 10.19 -8.01 11.86
CA GLN A 106 9.09 -7.21 11.33
C GLN A 106 9.21 -5.78 11.83
N VAL A 107 9.20 -4.83 10.91
CA VAL A 107 9.35 -3.40 11.19
C VAL A 107 8.18 -2.59 10.66
N GLN A 108 8.03 -1.36 11.13
CA GLN A 108 7.02 -0.42 10.65
C GLN A 108 7.36 0.09 9.25
N LEU A 109 6.32 0.25 8.44
CA LEU A 109 6.37 0.81 7.09
C LEU A 109 5.26 1.85 6.96
N TRP A 110 5.55 3.01 6.37
CA TRP A 110 4.53 4.04 6.16
C TRP A 110 4.79 4.87 4.91
N VAL A 111 3.77 5.59 4.50
CA VAL A 111 3.87 6.70 3.56
C VAL A 111 3.33 7.93 4.26
N GLU A 112 4.14 8.98 4.31
CA GLU A 112 3.76 10.24 4.90
C GLU A 112 3.84 11.39 3.90
N ARG A 113 2.95 12.35 4.08
CA ARG A 113 2.94 13.59 3.33
C ARG A 113 3.86 14.61 4.01
N GLU A 114 4.29 15.63 3.28
CA GLU A 114 5.24 16.67 3.74
C GLU A 114 4.77 17.41 5.01
N ASP A 115 3.46 17.43 5.28
CA ASP A 115 2.87 17.99 6.51
C ASP A 115 2.84 17.00 7.70
N GLY A 116 3.46 15.84 7.56
CA GLY A 116 3.52 14.79 8.59
C GLY A 116 2.29 13.88 8.64
N LEU A 117 1.31 14.05 7.73
CA LEU A 117 0.13 13.19 7.69
C LEU A 117 0.49 11.83 7.10
N HIS A 118 0.27 10.77 7.87
CA HIS A 118 0.38 9.40 7.36
C HIS A 118 -0.80 9.08 6.43
N LEU A 119 -0.48 8.67 5.22
CA LEU A 119 -1.42 8.24 4.18
C LEU A 119 -1.57 6.73 4.13
N VAL A 120 -0.47 6.02 4.42
CA VAL A 120 -0.39 4.56 4.48
C VAL A 120 0.34 4.16 5.75
N ASN A 121 -0.19 3.19 6.47
CA ASN A 121 0.52 2.49 7.54
C ASN A 121 0.69 1.03 7.18
N GLY A 122 1.78 0.43 7.60
CA GLY A 122 2.08 -0.94 7.28
C GLY A 122 3.17 -1.55 8.15
N THR A 123 3.46 -2.78 7.83
CA THR A 123 4.61 -3.52 8.33
C THR A 123 5.33 -4.18 7.18
N ALA A 124 6.64 -4.25 7.27
CA ALA A 124 7.48 -5.01 6.36
C ALA A 124 8.28 -6.05 7.15
N GLN A 125 8.64 -7.14 6.51
CA GLN A 125 9.32 -8.26 7.16
C GLN A 125 10.28 -8.96 6.22
N LEU A 126 11.27 -9.63 6.81
CA LEU A 126 12.12 -10.58 6.15
C LEU A 126 11.96 -11.94 6.85
N GLY A 127 11.75 -13.01 6.09
CA GLY A 127 11.56 -14.35 6.65
C GLY A 127 10.20 -14.56 7.31
N ASP A 128 10.17 -15.30 8.40
CA ASP A 128 8.95 -15.64 9.17
C ASP A 128 9.01 -15.07 10.60
N PRO A 129 8.71 -13.79 10.77
CA PRO A 129 8.80 -13.13 12.06
C PRO A 129 7.77 -13.69 13.04
N LYS A 130 8.13 -13.72 14.33
CA LYS A 130 7.25 -14.21 15.41
C LYS A 130 6.06 -13.30 15.68
N GLY A 131 6.12 -12.04 15.24
CA GLY A 131 5.06 -11.06 15.42
C GLY A 131 3.93 -11.19 14.39
N ALA A 132 2.75 -10.71 14.75
CA ALA A 132 1.66 -10.60 13.77
C ALA A 132 1.85 -9.38 12.89
N SER A 133 1.81 -9.54 11.55
CA SER A 133 1.81 -8.43 10.61
C SER A 133 0.62 -7.50 10.85
N LEU A 134 0.70 -6.25 10.37
CA LEU A 134 -0.43 -5.31 10.47
C LEU A 134 -1.72 -5.95 9.92
N ALA A 135 -1.64 -6.69 8.83
CA ALA A 135 -2.79 -7.39 8.26
C ALA A 135 -3.41 -8.42 9.22
N ARG A 136 -2.59 -9.10 10.03
CA ARG A 136 -3.07 -10.05 11.05
C ARG A 136 -3.55 -9.36 12.32
N GLN A 137 -3.01 -8.20 12.65
CA GLN A 137 -3.44 -7.39 13.80
C GLN A 137 -4.77 -6.68 13.53
N MET A 138 -5.07 -6.43 12.27
CA MET A 138 -6.37 -5.89 11.91
C MET A 138 -7.44 -6.91 12.30
N VAL A 139 -8.14 -6.62 13.39
CA VAL A 139 -9.41 -7.26 13.66
C VAL A 139 -10.33 -6.79 12.54
N LEU A 140 -10.43 -7.60 11.50
CA LEU A 140 -11.50 -7.45 10.54
C LEU A 140 -12.78 -7.51 11.36
N ASN A 141 -13.65 -6.50 11.24
CA ASN A 141 -15.04 -6.62 11.63
C ASN A 141 -15.64 -7.69 10.72
N THR A 142 -15.33 -8.94 11.04
CA THR A 142 -15.90 -10.10 10.37
C THR A 142 -17.30 -10.22 10.91
N HIS A 143 -18.26 -9.79 10.13
CA HIS A 143 -19.61 -10.31 10.28
C HIS A 143 -19.53 -11.84 10.26
N GLY A 144 -20.28 -12.51 11.13
CA GLY A 144 -20.36 -13.96 11.10
C GLY A 144 -20.73 -14.43 9.70
N ALA A 145 -20.36 -15.65 9.33
CA ALA A 145 -20.69 -16.22 8.01
C ALA A 145 -22.20 -16.10 7.70
N ASP A 146 -23.05 -16.16 8.72
CA ASP A 146 -24.50 -16.03 8.65
C ASP A 146 -24.97 -14.62 8.25
N ASP A 147 -24.14 -13.60 8.47
CA ASP A 147 -24.42 -12.20 8.09
C ASP A 147 -23.91 -11.85 6.70
N CYS A 148 -23.23 -12.77 6.03
CA CYS A 148 -22.59 -12.55 4.74
C CYS A 148 -23.67 -12.60 3.62
N ARG A 149 -24.08 -11.43 3.11
CA ARG A 149 -25.12 -11.30 2.10
C ARG A 149 -24.62 -11.19 0.66
N ILE A 150 -23.32 -11.04 0.46
CA ILE A 150 -22.71 -10.81 -0.87
C ILE A 150 -23.04 -11.95 -1.85
N LEU A 151 -23.14 -13.18 -1.35
CA LEU A 151 -23.49 -14.38 -2.11
C LEU A 151 -24.86 -14.96 -1.71
N ALA A 152 -25.70 -14.19 -1.02
CA ALA A 152 -27.03 -14.66 -0.63
C ALA A 152 -27.83 -15.07 -1.89
N GLY A 153 -28.39 -16.28 -1.88
CA GLY A 153 -29.10 -16.84 -3.04
C GLY A 153 -28.18 -17.38 -4.15
N ARG A 154 -26.89 -17.53 -3.91
CA ARG A 154 -25.95 -18.19 -4.83
C ARG A 154 -25.61 -19.59 -4.33
N GLU A 155 -25.66 -20.56 -5.26
CA GLU A 155 -25.30 -21.95 -4.99
C GLU A 155 -24.14 -22.39 -5.89
N VAL A 156 -23.36 -23.38 -5.44
CA VAL A 156 -22.27 -23.97 -6.23
C VAL A 156 -22.87 -24.59 -7.49
N GLY A 157 -22.40 -24.19 -8.67
CA GLY A 157 -22.91 -24.63 -9.96
C GLY A 157 -24.00 -23.74 -10.58
N MET A 158 -24.41 -22.67 -9.87
CA MET A 158 -25.34 -21.68 -10.42
C MET A 158 -24.68 -20.94 -11.60
N VAL A 159 -25.35 -20.93 -12.74
CA VAL A 159 -24.93 -20.13 -13.90
C VAL A 159 -25.38 -18.68 -13.66
N THR A 160 -24.45 -17.74 -13.66
CA THR A 160 -24.76 -16.31 -13.60
C THR A 160 -24.98 -15.79 -15.02
N ASP A 161 -25.89 -14.84 -15.18
CA ASP A 161 -26.05 -14.15 -16.45
C ASP A 161 -24.73 -13.54 -16.91
N ARG A 162 -24.44 -13.69 -18.20
CA ARG A 162 -23.25 -13.10 -18.80
C ARG A 162 -23.39 -11.59 -18.77
N VAL A 163 -22.53 -10.91 -18.01
CA VAL A 163 -22.43 -9.45 -18.07
C VAL A 163 -21.59 -9.08 -19.29
N GLU A 164 -22.24 -8.58 -20.35
CA GLU A 164 -21.54 -8.00 -21.50
C GLU A 164 -21.07 -6.58 -21.10
N GLY A 165 -19.82 -6.47 -20.66
CA GLY A 165 -19.14 -5.19 -20.52
C GLY A 165 -18.68 -4.72 -21.90
N ARG A 166 -19.09 -3.53 -22.32
CA ARG A 166 -18.41 -2.83 -23.41
C ARG A 166 -17.11 -2.24 -22.82
N LEU A 167 -15.98 -2.68 -23.37
CA LEU A 167 -14.65 -2.09 -23.15
C LEU A 167 -14.59 -0.73 -23.82
#